data_9107e6c02af56b6a59219132712a2e3e
#
_entry.id   9107e6c02af56b6a59219132712a2e3e
#
_cell.length_a   1.000
_cell.length_b   1.000
_cell.length_c   1.000
_cell.angle_alpha   90.00
_cell.angle_beta   90.00
_cell.angle_gamma   90.00
#
_symmetry.space_group_name_H-M   'P 1'
#
loop_
_entity.id
_entity.type
_entity.pdbx_description
1 polymer ?
#
loop_
_entity_poly.entity_id
_entity_poly.type
_entity_poly.pdbx_seq_one_letter_code
_entity_poly.pdbx_strand_id
1 'polypeptide(L)'
;MNIAEIFSKSTCCGCGACVNVCPVNAISYSKDEFGFIIPNVNLDKCVSCGKCVRCCPYQNTEERHEIEFTPVVYAALNANPEIVKSSSSGGIFYSLAKRVIERQGVVFGAAMDDSFKVRHIFVESLLDLKKIQKSKYVQSFLGETYAKVKSFLKDDRYVLFSGTPCQIAGLNSFLQNRKYVNLLTVEVVCHGVPNQDLFDDYLKHLESKVGKIQEYTFRYKSKFDNGMKWYSSYRTEKKRFIRNWPEDSYNYFYMKSLVYRDSCYTCKFATSKRDADISLCDYWHWTGLHKADFKYSSSVSGIVANSAKGMHAIKNISSNLKIIKSDFNYLASYNSCLVHPCGVKKERTPLLLKWKQEGYASIDKAFKKKCGKQILKYRVLRYLPDIFLTIFHRIKSWK
;
A
#
# COMPACT_ATOMS: atom_id res chain seq x y z
N MET A 1 -6.61 -26.61 19.10
CA MET A 1 -6.66 -26.02 17.74
C MET A 1 -5.70 -24.85 17.65
N ASN A 2 -4.88 -24.80 16.64
CA ASN A 2 -3.94 -23.71 16.36
C ASN A 2 -4.05 -23.25 14.90
N ILE A 3 -3.30 -22.19 14.52
CA ILE A 3 -3.44 -21.57 13.19
C ILE A 3 -3.00 -22.50 12.04
N ALA A 4 -2.13 -23.49 12.28
CA ALA A 4 -1.71 -24.41 11.23
C ALA A 4 -2.84 -25.35 10.78
N GLU A 5 -3.80 -25.64 11.66
CA GLU A 5 -4.95 -26.50 11.37
C GLU A 5 -5.98 -25.82 10.44
N ILE A 6 -6.01 -24.47 10.42
CA ILE A 6 -6.96 -23.69 9.59
C ILE A 6 -6.27 -22.87 8.51
N PHE A 7 -4.94 -22.93 8.44
CA PHE A 7 -4.15 -22.15 7.48
C PHE A 7 -4.38 -22.65 6.06
N SER A 8 -4.57 -21.70 5.16
CA SER A 8 -4.40 -21.93 3.72
C SER A 8 -3.71 -20.72 3.07
N LYS A 9 -2.97 -20.96 1.99
CA LYS A 9 -2.30 -19.88 1.23
C LYS A 9 -3.30 -18.90 0.66
N SER A 10 -4.48 -19.35 0.24
CA SER A 10 -5.55 -18.53 -0.33
C SER A 10 -6.24 -17.63 0.71
N THR A 11 -6.15 -17.97 1.99
CA THR A 11 -6.79 -17.21 3.08
C THR A 11 -5.81 -16.42 3.94
N CYS A 12 -4.54 -16.81 3.99
CA CYS A 12 -3.55 -16.09 4.79
C CYS A 12 -3.12 -14.79 4.09
N CYS A 13 -3.41 -13.66 4.71
CA CYS A 13 -2.93 -12.33 4.23
C CYS A 13 -1.54 -11.95 4.76
N GLY A 14 -0.89 -12.77 5.59
CA GLY A 14 0.43 -12.50 6.15
C GLY A 14 0.47 -11.31 7.11
N CYS A 15 -0.65 -10.98 7.79
CA CYS A 15 -0.75 -9.83 8.68
C CYS A 15 0.01 -10.00 10.01
N GLY A 16 0.48 -11.21 10.36
CA GLY A 16 1.26 -11.47 11.56
C GLY A 16 0.50 -11.39 12.90
N ALA A 17 -0.83 -11.23 12.91
CA ALA A 17 -1.61 -11.18 14.14
C ALA A 17 -1.45 -12.45 15.00
N CYS A 18 -1.47 -13.63 14.36
CA CYS A 18 -1.26 -14.92 15.02
C CYS A 18 0.13 -15.06 15.66
N VAL A 19 1.16 -14.47 15.06
CA VAL A 19 2.53 -14.46 15.62
C VAL A 19 2.57 -13.56 16.86
N ASN A 20 2.05 -12.35 16.77
CA ASN A 20 2.07 -11.36 17.86
C ASN A 20 1.21 -11.76 19.07
N VAL A 21 0.16 -12.59 18.89
CA VAL A 21 -0.76 -12.95 19.97
C VAL A 21 -0.31 -14.20 20.73
N CYS A 22 0.68 -14.96 20.22
CA CYS A 22 1.08 -16.22 20.80
C CYS A 22 1.78 -16.05 22.16
N PRO A 23 1.19 -16.50 23.28
CA PRO A 23 1.72 -16.24 24.62
C PRO A 23 3.00 -16.99 24.93
N VAL A 24 3.28 -18.07 24.18
CA VAL A 24 4.45 -18.95 24.38
C VAL A 24 5.44 -18.87 23.20
N ASN A 25 5.27 -17.88 22.31
CA ASN A 25 6.11 -17.66 21.13
C ASN A 25 6.29 -18.94 20.26
N ALA A 26 5.24 -19.77 20.16
CA ALA A 26 5.26 -20.98 19.36
C ALA A 26 5.06 -20.73 17.86
N ILE A 27 4.77 -19.48 17.45
CA ILE A 27 4.50 -19.15 16.06
C ILE A 27 5.57 -18.18 15.56
N SER A 28 6.25 -18.57 14.49
CA SER A 28 7.25 -17.77 13.80
C SER A 28 6.80 -17.41 12.38
N TYR A 29 7.52 -16.49 11.73
CA TYR A 29 7.35 -16.20 10.32
C TYR A 29 8.16 -17.18 9.47
N SER A 30 7.55 -17.69 8.42
CA SER A 30 8.16 -18.50 7.37
C SER A 30 7.78 -17.95 5.99
N LYS A 31 8.18 -18.63 4.93
CA LYS A 31 7.83 -18.29 3.56
C LYS A 31 7.24 -19.49 2.85
N ASP A 32 6.25 -19.24 1.99
CA ASP A 32 5.79 -20.25 1.05
C ASP A 32 6.78 -20.45 -0.12
N GLU A 33 6.45 -21.32 -1.07
CA GLU A 33 7.30 -21.66 -2.24
C GLU A 33 7.59 -20.46 -3.13
N PHE A 34 6.72 -19.44 -3.14
CA PHE A 34 6.93 -18.21 -3.90
C PHE A 34 7.61 -17.10 -3.08
N GLY A 35 7.81 -17.29 -1.77
CA GLY A 35 8.46 -16.30 -0.89
C GLY A 35 7.49 -15.37 -0.16
N PHE A 36 6.19 -15.66 -0.15
CA PHE A 36 5.23 -14.91 0.65
C PHE A 36 5.28 -15.34 2.12
N ILE A 37 5.22 -14.35 3.01
CA ILE A 37 5.27 -14.55 4.46
C ILE A 37 4.04 -15.32 4.95
N ILE A 38 4.26 -16.42 5.67
CA ILE A 38 3.25 -17.28 6.29
C ILE A 38 3.60 -17.60 7.74
N PRO A 39 2.64 -17.97 8.61
CA PRO A 39 2.95 -18.45 9.93
C PRO A 39 3.51 -19.87 9.88
N ASN A 40 4.47 -20.17 10.77
CA ASN A 40 4.97 -21.51 11.04
C ASN A 40 4.81 -21.81 12.53
N VAL A 41 4.19 -22.93 12.89
CA VAL A 41 3.89 -23.30 14.28
C VAL A 41 4.87 -24.39 14.74
N ASN A 42 5.59 -24.10 15.82
CA ASN A 42 6.35 -25.13 16.55
C ASN A 42 5.38 -25.86 17.46
N LEU A 43 5.08 -27.14 17.14
CA LEU A 43 4.10 -27.96 17.86
C LEU A 43 4.58 -28.32 19.26
N ASP A 44 5.89 -28.47 19.50
CA ASP A 44 6.45 -28.81 20.80
C ASP A 44 6.26 -27.67 21.83
N LYS A 45 6.21 -26.41 21.34
CA LYS A 45 5.94 -25.23 22.17
C LYS A 45 4.46 -24.85 22.24
N CYS A 46 3.63 -25.39 21.34
CA CYS A 46 2.24 -24.99 21.22
C CYS A 46 1.37 -25.59 22.30
N VAL A 47 0.79 -24.77 23.15
CA VAL A 47 -0.16 -25.18 24.22
C VAL A 47 -1.61 -25.25 23.75
N SER A 48 -1.87 -25.24 22.45
CA SER A 48 -3.20 -25.36 21.82
C SER A 48 -4.29 -24.45 22.37
N CYS A 49 -3.94 -23.26 22.88
CA CYS A 49 -4.86 -22.32 23.54
C CYS A 49 -5.86 -21.60 22.58
N GLY A 50 -5.73 -21.76 21.28
CA GLY A 50 -6.63 -21.21 20.25
C GLY A 50 -6.54 -19.70 20.03
N LYS A 51 -5.69 -18.93 20.75
CA LYS A 51 -5.60 -17.48 20.62
C LYS A 51 -5.27 -17.02 19.20
N CYS A 52 -4.40 -17.74 18.49
CA CYS A 52 -4.01 -17.45 17.12
C CYS A 52 -5.15 -17.62 16.11
N VAL A 53 -6.07 -18.56 16.35
CA VAL A 53 -7.27 -18.78 15.54
C VAL A 53 -8.26 -17.64 15.77
N ARG A 54 -8.57 -17.33 17.03
CA ARG A 54 -9.48 -16.22 17.39
C ARG A 54 -8.95 -14.85 16.95
N CYS A 55 -7.64 -14.69 16.87
CA CYS A 55 -7.00 -13.44 16.42
C CYS A 55 -6.87 -13.37 14.89
N CYS A 56 -7.20 -14.43 14.14
CA CYS A 56 -7.05 -14.39 12.68
C CYS A 56 -8.14 -13.53 12.04
N PRO A 57 -7.77 -12.40 11.43
CA PRO A 57 -8.76 -11.50 10.86
C PRO A 57 -9.51 -12.10 9.66
N TYR A 58 -8.97 -13.12 9.02
CA TYR A 58 -9.61 -13.78 7.88
C TYR A 58 -10.70 -14.78 8.31
N GLN A 59 -10.60 -15.35 9.52
CA GLN A 59 -11.60 -16.27 10.07
C GLN A 59 -12.81 -15.54 10.66
N ASN A 60 -12.59 -14.34 11.19
CA ASN A 60 -13.59 -13.59 11.96
C ASN A 60 -14.17 -12.40 11.16
N THR A 61 -14.39 -12.57 9.85
CA THR A 61 -14.88 -11.46 8.99
C THR A 61 -16.35 -11.11 9.25
N GLU A 62 -17.17 -12.03 9.73
CA GLU A 62 -18.63 -11.83 9.89
C GLU A 62 -18.96 -10.96 11.10
N GLU A 63 -18.17 -11.00 12.17
CA GLU A 63 -18.39 -10.26 13.41
C GLU A 63 -17.98 -8.78 13.37
N ARG A 64 -17.44 -8.29 12.23
CA ARG A 64 -16.73 -7.00 12.20
C ARG A 64 -17.59 -5.78 11.86
N HIS A 65 -18.79 -5.94 11.38
CA HIS A 65 -19.45 -4.89 10.59
C HIS A 65 -20.80 -4.43 11.09
N GLU A 66 -20.92 -4.10 12.35
CA GLU A 66 -21.93 -3.12 12.75
C GLU A 66 -21.39 -1.73 12.36
N ILE A 67 -21.81 -1.21 11.20
CA ILE A 67 -21.46 0.14 10.75
C ILE A 67 -22.53 1.09 11.28
N GLU A 68 -22.24 1.70 12.42
CA GLU A 68 -23.04 2.80 12.97
C GLU A 68 -22.79 4.15 12.27
N PHE A 69 -21.80 4.22 11.36
CA PHE A 69 -21.36 5.47 10.75
C PHE A 69 -21.42 5.41 9.22
N THR A 70 -22.12 6.36 8.62
CA THR A 70 -22.14 6.54 7.15
C THR A 70 -20.82 7.16 6.69
N PRO A 71 -20.00 6.48 5.87
CA PRO A 71 -18.74 7.00 5.41
C PRO A 71 -18.89 8.33 4.65
N VAL A 72 -17.97 9.27 4.92
CA VAL A 72 -17.94 10.56 4.23
C VAL A 72 -16.71 10.63 3.34
N VAL A 73 -16.91 11.03 2.08
CA VAL A 73 -15.88 11.03 1.05
C VAL A 73 -15.44 12.45 0.71
N TYR A 74 -14.12 12.60 0.52
CA TYR A 74 -13.52 13.87 0.09
C TYR A 74 -12.48 13.66 -1.02
N ALA A 75 -12.38 14.65 -1.88
CA ALA A 75 -11.22 14.93 -2.71
C ALA A 75 -10.35 15.96 -1.99
N ALA A 76 -9.06 15.72 -1.83
CA ALA A 76 -8.22 16.64 -1.06
C ALA A 76 -6.75 16.61 -1.49
N LEU A 77 -6.07 17.75 -1.26
CA LEU A 77 -4.61 17.86 -1.32
C LEU A 77 -4.11 18.83 -0.24
N ASN A 78 -2.87 18.67 0.16
CA ASN A 78 -2.20 19.60 1.07
C ASN A 78 -2.03 20.97 0.42
N ALA A 79 -2.27 22.05 1.16
CA ALA A 79 -2.12 23.41 0.67
C ALA A 79 -0.66 23.77 0.35
N ASN A 80 0.31 23.08 0.99
CA ASN A 80 1.73 23.25 0.71
C ASN A 80 2.16 22.35 -0.47
N PRO A 81 2.57 22.92 -1.63
CA PRO A 81 2.95 22.15 -2.82
C PRO A 81 4.21 21.27 -2.59
N GLU A 82 5.13 21.62 -1.69
CA GLU A 82 6.30 20.80 -1.40
C GLU A 82 5.92 19.50 -0.67
N ILE A 83 4.88 19.55 0.18
CA ILE A 83 4.32 18.34 0.80
C ILE A 83 3.66 17.46 -0.25
N VAL A 84 2.89 18.05 -1.17
CA VAL A 84 2.29 17.31 -2.29
C VAL A 84 3.38 16.65 -3.13
N LYS A 85 4.44 17.38 -3.47
CA LYS A 85 5.57 16.89 -4.27
C LYS A 85 6.34 15.75 -3.60
N SER A 86 6.52 15.82 -2.28
CA SER A 86 7.20 14.78 -1.49
C SER A 86 6.32 13.57 -1.18
N SER A 87 5.02 13.62 -1.48
CA SER A 87 4.04 12.55 -1.22
C SER A 87 3.73 11.73 -2.47
N SER A 88 3.16 10.54 -2.30
CA SER A 88 2.67 9.72 -3.44
C SER A 88 1.43 10.31 -4.10
N SER A 89 0.56 10.95 -3.32
CA SER A 89 -0.69 11.58 -3.77
C SER A 89 -0.79 13.00 -3.23
N GLY A 90 -1.93 13.42 -2.71
CA GLY A 90 -2.20 14.78 -2.22
C GLY A 90 -1.59 15.15 -0.86
N GLY A 91 -0.85 14.27 -0.19
CA GLY A 91 -0.13 14.60 1.05
C GLY A 91 -0.95 14.47 2.35
N ILE A 92 -2.10 13.80 2.33
CA ILE A 92 -3.02 13.70 3.48
C ILE A 92 -2.40 12.91 4.63
N PHE A 93 -1.72 11.77 4.33
CA PHE A 93 -1.02 11.00 5.36
C PHE A 93 0.00 11.85 6.12
N TYR A 94 0.76 12.70 5.43
CA TYR A 94 1.69 13.62 6.08
C TYR A 94 0.97 14.54 7.06
N SER A 95 -0.16 15.14 6.68
CA SER A 95 -0.91 16.06 7.54
C SER A 95 -1.42 15.37 8.81
N LEU A 96 -1.98 14.15 8.68
CA LEU A 96 -2.42 13.35 9.82
C LEU A 96 -1.26 12.98 10.73
N ALA A 97 -0.17 12.47 10.16
CA ALA A 97 1.03 12.06 10.90
C ALA A 97 1.70 13.24 11.61
N LYS A 98 1.84 14.39 10.93
CA LYS A 98 2.36 15.62 11.51
C LYS A 98 1.56 16.01 12.75
N ARG A 99 0.22 16.01 12.65
CA ARG A 99 -0.66 16.38 13.78
C ARG A 99 -0.50 15.45 14.98
N VAL A 100 -0.26 14.15 14.74
CA VAL A 100 -0.01 13.16 15.80
C VAL A 100 1.35 13.43 16.46
N ILE A 101 2.41 13.65 15.70
CA ILE A 101 3.77 13.93 16.19
C ILE A 101 3.79 15.23 16.98
N GLU A 102 3.11 16.29 16.52
CA GLU A 102 3.01 17.58 17.23
C GLU A 102 2.32 17.47 18.62
N ARG A 103 1.55 16.38 18.82
CA ARG A 103 0.94 16.01 20.10
C ARG A 103 1.75 14.97 20.87
N GLN A 104 3.04 14.84 20.58
CA GLN A 104 3.92 13.83 21.18
C GLN A 104 3.43 12.39 21.00
N GLY A 105 2.62 12.15 19.96
CA GLY A 105 2.15 10.83 19.58
C GLY A 105 3.17 10.06 18.75
N VAL A 106 2.80 8.84 18.40
CA VAL A 106 3.64 7.88 17.67
C VAL A 106 2.96 7.50 16.36
N VAL A 107 3.71 7.47 15.26
CA VAL A 107 3.18 7.11 13.93
C VAL A 107 3.84 5.84 13.41
N PHE A 108 3.04 4.82 13.15
CA PHE A 108 3.47 3.58 12.53
C PHE A 108 3.19 3.58 11.02
N GLY A 109 4.13 3.05 10.24
CA GLY A 109 3.95 2.90 8.80
C GLY A 109 5.05 2.07 8.16
N ALA A 110 4.85 1.72 6.88
CA ALA A 110 5.82 0.96 6.11
C ALA A 110 7.01 1.85 5.71
N ALA A 111 8.21 1.41 6.04
CA ALA A 111 9.49 2.01 5.62
C ALA A 111 10.26 1.04 4.73
N MET A 112 11.18 1.57 3.95
CA MET A 112 12.17 0.79 3.21
C MET A 112 13.55 1.17 3.74
N ASP A 113 14.32 0.18 4.21
CA ASP A 113 15.66 0.38 4.74
C ASP A 113 16.71 0.50 3.63
N ASP A 114 17.97 0.76 4.00
CA ASP A 114 19.09 0.93 3.08
C ASP A 114 19.42 -0.35 2.27
N SER A 115 18.95 -1.50 2.73
CA SER A 115 18.99 -2.79 2.01
C SER A 115 17.74 -3.05 1.19
N PHE A 116 16.89 -2.04 1.01
CA PHE A 116 15.62 -2.10 0.27
C PHE A 116 14.60 -3.08 0.85
N LYS A 117 14.73 -3.47 2.13
CA LYS A 117 13.73 -4.31 2.81
C LYS A 117 12.60 -3.46 3.33
N VAL A 118 11.36 -3.88 3.05
CA VAL A 118 10.17 -3.15 3.47
C VAL A 118 9.63 -3.75 4.78
N ARG A 119 9.57 -2.90 5.82
CA ARG A 119 9.08 -3.29 7.15
C ARG A 119 8.27 -2.17 7.79
N HIS A 120 7.40 -2.50 8.73
CA HIS A 120 6.77 -1.50 9.58
C HIS A 120 7.73 -1.03 10.65
N ILE A 121 7.81 0.28 10.80
CA ILE A 121 8.51 0.97 11.88
C ILE A 121 7.58 1.99 12.52
N PHE A 122 8.00 2.55 13.65
CA PHE A 122 7.37 3.75 14.21
C PHE A 122 8.34 4.93 14.16
N VAL A 123 7.77 6.12 14.16
CA VAL A 123 8.49 7.41 14.20
C VAL A 123 7.78 8.36 15.15
N GLU A 124 8.56 9.26 15.78
CA GLU A 124 8.11 10.24 16.76
C GLU A 124 8.56 11.66 16.40
N SER A 125 9.27 11.82 15.27
CA SER A 125 9.76 13.11 14.78
C SER A 125 9.34 13.39 13.35
N LEU A 126 9.20 14.67 12.98
CA LEU A 126 8.94 15.09 11.60
C LEU A 126 10.10 14.78 10.67
N LEU A 127 11.33 14.70 11.19
CA LEU A 127 12.49 14.31 10.42
C LEU A 127 12.39 12.85 9.96
N ASP A 128 11.99 11.96 10.88
CA ASP A 128 11.85 10.52 10.61
C ASP A 128 10.58 10.19 9.83
N LEU A 129 9.58 11.07 9.82
CA LEU A 129 8.34 10.86 9.07
C LEU A 129 8.60 10.57 7.59
N LYS A 130 9.68 11.10 7.02
CA LYS A 130 10.09 10.83 5.62
C LYS A 130 10.33 9.34 5.35
N LYS A 131 10.76 8.55 6.34
CA LYS A 131 11.03 7.11 6.21
C LYS A 131 9.78 6.30 5.89
N ILE A 132 8.64 6.70 6.45
CA ILE A 132 7.35 6.01 6.29
C ILE A 132 6.41 6.67 5.26
N GLN A 133 6.83 7.78 4.66
CA GLN A 133 6.12 8.40 3.54
C GLN A 133 6.32 7.61 2.24
N LYS A 134 5.49 7.90 1.25
CA LYS A 134 5.43 7.28 -0.09
C LYS A 134 5.04 5.80 -0.06
N SER A 135 4.53 5.35 -1.21
CA SER A 135 4.08 3.97 -1.40
C SER A 135 5.26 3.01 -1.56
N LYS A 136 5.15 1.84 -0.97
CA LYS A 136 6.05 0.71 -1.15
C LYS A 136 5.22 -0.45 -1.70
N TYR A 137 5.51 -0.88 -2.93
CA TYR A 137 4.77 -1.95 -3.61
C TYR A 137 5.43 -3.31 -3.35
N VAL A 138 5.65 -3.58 -2.08
CA VAL A 138 6.17 -4.83 -1.50
C VAL A 138 5.45 -5.04 -0.18
N GLN A 139 5.12 -6.27 0.16
CA GLN A 139 4.55 -6.58 1.47
C GLN A 139 5.51 -6.19 2.58
N SER A 140 5.09 -5.27 3.46
CA SER A 140 5.90 -4.88 4.60
C SER A 140 5.89 -5.96 5.69
N PHE A 141 7.07 -6.25 6.22
CA PHE A 141 7.23 -7.14 7.36
C PHE A 141 6.82 -6.45 8.65
N LEU A 142 5.89 -7.03 9.39
CA LEU A 142 5.34 -6.44 10.61
C LEU A 142 6.15 -6.78 11.88
N GLY A 143 6.79 -7.97 11.94
CA GLY A 143 7.49 -8.39 13.15
C GLY A 143 6.61 -8.26 14.39
N GLU A 144 7.10 -7.55 15.40
CA GLU A 144 6.42 -7.30 16.68
C GLU A 144 5.65 -5.97 16.71
N THR A 145 5.31 -5.41 15.55
CA THR A 145 4.71 -4.08 15.45
C THR A 145 3.42 -3.93 16.25
N TYR A 146 2.56 -4.95 16.27
CA TYR A 146 1.30 -4.88 17.03
C TYR A 146 1.52 -4.88 18.55
N ALA A 147 2.51 -5.62 19.04
CA ALA A 147 2.89 -5.59 20.44
C ALA A 147 3.39 -4.20 20.84
N LYS A 148 4.21 -3.54 20.01
CA LYS A 148 4.67 -2.16 20.22
C LYS A 148 3.52 -1.16 20.20
N VAL A 149 2.57 -1.27 19.26
CA VAL A 149 1.34 -0.45 19.25
C VAL A 149 0.61 -0.59 20.59
N LYS A 150 0.39 -1.83 21.06
CA LYS A 150 -0.29 -2.09 22.33
C LYS A 150 0.46 -1.50 23.53
N SER A 151 1.79 -1.52 23.53
CA SER A 151 2.59 -0.88 24.57
C SER A 151 2.34 0.63 24.63
N PHE A 152 2.49 1.36 23.51
CA PHE A 152 2.24 2.78 23.46
C PHE A 152 0.81 3.18 23.86
N LEU A 153 -0.19 2.36 23.47
CA LEU A 153 -1.59 2.59 23.88
C LEU A 153 -1.79 2.43 25.38
N LYS A 154 -1.09 1.49 26.04
CA LYS A 154 -1.12 1.32 27.50
C LYS A 154 -0.43 2.47 28.25
N ASP A 155 0.58 3.07 27.63
CA ASP A 155 1.31 4.23 28.14
C ASP A 155 0.55 5.55 27.81
N ASP A 156 -0.74 5.45 27.45
CA ASP A 156 -1.65 6.54 27.08
C ASP A 156 -1.12 7.44 25.94
N ARG A 157 -0.19 6.93 25.14
CA ARG A 157 0.34 7.66 23.98
C ARG A 157 -0.69 7.63 22.83
N TYR A 158 -0.84 8.75 22.13
CA TYR A 158 -1.66 8.78 20.92
C TYR A 158 -0.91 8.09 19.77
N VAL A 159 -1.55 7.09 19.15
CA VAL A 159 -0.95 6.27 18.11
C VAL A 159 -1.71 6.45 16.78
N LEU A 160 -1.01 6.76 15.71
CA LEU A 160 -1.49 6.57 14.35
C LEU A 160 -0.85 5.30 13.79
N PHE A 161 -1.66 4.33 13.42
CA PHE A 161 -1.21 3.14 12.70
C PHE A 161 -1.67 3.19 11.24
N SER A 162 -0.72 3.18 10.30
CA SER A 162 -1.00 3.14 8.87
C SER A 162 -0.57 1.79 8.28
N GLY A 163 -1.45 1.19 7.46
CA GLY A 163 -1.17 -0.10 6.82
C GLY A 163 -2.12 -0.43 5.67
N THR A 164 -2.03 -1.66 5.17
CA THR A 164 -3.05 -2.20 4.25
C THR A 164 -4.30 -2.62 5.03
N PRO A 165 -5.48 -2.77 4.39
CA PRO A 165 -6.71 -3.15 5.09
C PRO A 165 -6.57 -4.43 5.95
N CYS A 166 -5.91 -5.45 5.41
CA CYS A 166 -5.67 -6.68 6.16
C CYS A 166 -4.72 -6.50 7.36
N GLN A 167 -3.80 -5.53 7.32
CA GLN A 167 -2.94 -5.18 8.45
C GLN A 167 -3.70 -4.41 9.53
N ILE A 168 -4.61 -3.52 9.14
CA ILE A 168 -5.52 -2.85 10.08
C ILE A 168 -6.43 -3.89 10.76
N ALA A 169 -7.06 -4.77 9.98
CA ALA A 169 -7.89 -5.84 10.51
C ALA A 169 -7.11 -6.76 11.46
N GLY A 170 -5.84 -7.07 11.12
CA GLY A 170 -4.93 -7.83 11.99
C GLY A 170 -4.62 -7.13 13.30
N LEU A 171 -4.39 -5.80 13.27
CA LEU A 171 -4.18 -5.00 14.48
C LEU A 171 -5.44 -4.98 15.35
N ASN A 172 -6.61 -4.73 14.75
CA ASN A 172 -7.87 -4.69 15.48
C ASN A 172 -8.15 -6.04 16.16
N SER A 173 -7.97 -7.15 15.45
CA SER A 173 -8.13 -8.50 16.02
C SER A 173 -7.09 -8.80 17.12
N PHE A 174 -5.84 -8.37 16.97
CA PHE A 174 -4.81 -8.50 18.01
C PHE A 174 -5.18 -7.69 19.26
N LEU A 175 -5.79 -6.53 19.11
CA LEU A 175 -6.30 -5.69 20.18
C LEU A 175 -7.68 -6.15 20.70
N GLN A 176 -8.19 -7.31 20.23
CA GLN A 176 -9.47 -7.90 20.60
C GLN A 176 -10.66 -6.99 20.27
N ASN A 177 -10.58 -6.25 19.17
CA ASN A 177 -11.56 -5.28 18.69
C ASN A 177 -11.96 -4.20 19.74
N ARG A 178 -11.09 -3.97 20.75
CA ARG A 178 -11.29 -2.92 21.74
C ARG A 178 -11.17 -1.55 21.07
N LYS A 179 -12.12 -0.67 21.35
CA LYS A 179 -12.09 0.72 20.89
C LYS A 179 -11.13 1.53 21.77
N TYR A 180 -9.98 1.94 21.21
CA TYR A 180 -9.04 2.84 21.87
C TYR A 180 -9.27 4.27 21.37
N VAL A 181 -9.48 5.22 22.29
CA VAL A 181 -9.67 6.64 21.95
C VAL A 181 -8.37 7.27 21.42
N ASN A 182 -7.24 6.77 21.89
CA ASN A 182 -5.89 7.19 21.51
C ASN A 182 -5.26 6.40 20.34
N LEU A 183 -6.04 5.60 19.58
CA LEU A 183 -5.61 4.94 18.36
C LEU A 183 -6.37 5.49 17.16
N LEU A 184 -5.66 6.04 16.19
CA LEU A 184 -6.17 6.38 14.85
C LEU A 184 -5.65 5.38 13.82
N THR A 185 -6.53 4.71 13.10
CA THR A 185 -6.17 3.76 12.05
C THR A 185 -6.37 4.39 10.67
N VAL A 186 -5.31 4.31 9.83
CA VAL A 186 -5.31 4.86 8.48
C VAL A 186 -4.87 3.78 7.51
N GLU A 187 -5.77 3.32 6.66
CA GLU A 187 -5.40 2.36 5.63
C GLU A 187 -5.17 3.02 4.27
N VAL A 188 -4.38 2.36 3.43
CA VAL A 188 -4.29 2.68 2.00
C VAL A 188 -5.19 1.71 1.22
N VAL A 189 -5.96 2.21 0.25
CA VAL A 189 -6.70 1.33 -0.67
C VAL A 189 -5.71 0.45 -1.40
N CYS A 190 -5.79 -0.86 -1.16
CA CYS A 190 -4.77 -1.82 -1.54
C CYS A 190 -5.25 -2.73 -2.67
N HIS A 191 -4.46 -2.83 -3.73
CA HIS A 191 -4.73 -3.70 -4.88
C HIS A 191 -4.19 -5.12 -4.69
N GLY A 192 -3.22 -5.29 -3.79
CA GLY A 192 -2.47 -6.52 -3.52
C GLY A 192 -0.99 -6.24 -3.29
N VAL A 193 -0.27 -7.23 -2.79
CA VAL A 193 1.15 -7.08 -2.42
C VAL A 193 2.02 -8.16 -3.04
N PRO A 194 3.12 -7.82 -3.73
CA PRO A 194 4.21 -8.72 -4.04
C PRO A 194 5.02 -9.07 -2.79
N ASN A 195 5.82 -10.13 -2.88
CA ASN A 195 6.77 -10.48 -1.82
C ASN A 195 8.12 -9.75 -1.98
N GLN A 196 8.92 -9.78 -0.91
CA GLN A 196 10.23 -9.14 -0.86
C GLN A 196 11.25 -9.82 -1.78
N ASP A 197 11.22 -11.16 -1.91
CA ASP A 197 12.21 -11.91 -2.69
C ASP A 197 12.14 -11.53 -4.19
N LEU A 198 10.94 -11.36 -4.73
CA LEU A 198 10.75 -10.91 -6.12
C LEU A 198 11.33 -9.50 -6.33
N PHE A 199 11.16 -8.62 -5.34
CA PHE A 199 11.70 -7.26 -5.43
C PHE A 199 13.23 -7.26 -5.32
N ASP A 200 13.78 -8.09 -4.44
CA ASP A 200 15.24 -8.26 -4.31
C ASP A 200 15.87 -8.75 -5.60
N ASP A 201 15.28 -9.75 -6.24
CA ASP A 201 15.79 -10.29 -7.50
C ASP A 201 15.63 -9.31 -8.66
N TYR A 202 14.56 -8.51 -8.66
CA TYR A 202 14.42 -7.40 -9.58
C TYR A 202 15.53 -6.35 -9.40
N LEU A 203 15.84 -5.95 -8.16
CA LEU A 203 16.92 -4.99 -7.89
C LEU A 203 18.28 -5.54 -8.33
N LYS A 204 18.61 -6.80 -7.99
CA LYS A 204 19.84 -7.46 -8.48
C LYS A 204 19.93 -7.46 -10.00
N HIS A 205 18.79 -7.75 -10.67
CA HIS A 205 18.71 -7.71 -12.13
C HIS A 205 18.89 -6.29 -12.70
N LEU A 206 18.40 -5.25 -12.03
CA LEU A 206 18.70 -3.87 -12.42
C LEU A 206 20.17 -3.54 -12.21
N GLU A 207 20.73 -3.87 -11.05
CA GLU A 207 22.13 -3.58 -10.69
C GLU A 207 23.10 -4.23 -11.66
N SER A 208 22.83 -5.43 -12.17
CA SER A 208 23.65 -6.06 -13.21
C SER A 208 23.71 -5.27 -14.54
N LYS A 209 22.79 -4.31 -14.75
CA LYS A 209 22.73 -3.50 -15.96
C LYS A 209 23.19 -2.06 -15.78
N VAL A 210 23.02 -1.50 -14.59
CA VAL A 210 23.22 -0.05 -14.36
C VAL A 210 24.21 0.26 -13.23
N GLY A 211 24.73 -0.76 -12.55
CA GLY A 211 25.56 -0.63 -11.36
C GLY A 211 24.71 -0.52 -10.08
N LYS A 212 25.39 -0.42 -8.93
CA LYS A 212 24.76 -0.43 -7.61
C LYS A 212 23.71 0.66 -7.45
N ILE A 213 22.53 0.26 -6.97
CA ILE A 213 21.41 1.17 -6.69
C ILE A 213 21.57 1.70 -5.26
N GLN A 214 21.48 3.02 -5.10
CA GLN A 214 21.56 3.71 -3.81
C GLN A 214 20.21 4.18 -3.30
N GLU A 215 19.26 4.45 -4.20
CA GLU A 215 17.91 4.88 -3.88
C GLU A 215 16.93 4.25 -4.84
N TYR A 216 15.75 3.89 -4.31
CA TYR A 216 14.60 3.45 -5.10
C TYR A 216 13.31 4.09 -4.60
N THR A 217 12.46 4.53 -5.50
CA THR A 217 11.11 5.01 -5.15
C THR A 217 10.09 4.53 -6.16
N PHE A 218 9.01 3.93 -5.67
CA PHE A 218 7.92 3.40 -6.49
C PHE A 218 7.01 4.49 -7.07
N ARG A 219 6.93 5.64 -6.39
CA ARG A 219 6.09 6.79 -6.79
C ARG A 219 6.96 8.03 -6.81
N TYR A 220 7.48 8.35 -7.98
CA TYR A 220 8.30 9.54 -8.22
C TYR A 220 7.48 10.59 -8.98
N LYS A 221 7.34 11.78 -8.42
CA LYS A 221 6.73 12.92 -9.11
C LYS A 221 7.76 13.56 -10.03
N SER A 222 7.65 13.25 -11.30
CA SER A 222 8.50 13.78 -12.35
C SER A 222 7.98 15.14 -12.84
N LYS A 223 8.87 15.99 -13.37
CA LYS A 223 8.47 17.17 -14.14
C LYS A 223 7.61 16.84 -15.38
N PHE A 224 7.60 15.59 -15.79
CA PHE A 224 6.76 15.06 -16.87
C PHE A 224 5.41 14.54 -16.37
N ASP A 225 5.13 14.69 -15.07
CA ASP A 225 3.90 14.22 -14.45
C ASP A 225 2.80 15.27 -14.63
N ASN A 226 1.79 14.90 -15.38
CA ASN A 226 0.57 15.70 -15.58
C ASN A 226 -0.61 15.17 -14.72
N GLY A 227 -0.31 14.47 -13.61
CA GLY A 227 -1.30 13.90 -12.69
C GLY A 227 -1.88 12.55 -13.12
N MET A 228 -1.59 12.09 -14.33
CA MET A 228 -2.11 10.82 -14.87
C MET A 228 -1.03 9.77 -15.09
N LYS A 229 0.25 10.10 -14.86
CA LYS A 229 1.37 9.22 -15.11
C LYS A 229 2.00 8.76 -13.81
N TRP A 230 2.38 7.50 -13.79
CA TRP A 230 3.02 6.87 -12.66
C TRP A 230 4.46 6.52 -13.01
N TYR A 231 5.38 7.12 -12.28
CA TYR A 231 6.80 6.89 -12.46
C TYR A 231 7.41 6.24 -11.23
N SER A 232 8.32 5.29 -11.44
CA SER A 232 9.34 4.90 -10.48
C SER A 232 10.65 5.62 -10.78
N SER A 233 11.52 5.69 -9.79
CA SER A 233 12.85 6.24 -9.96
C SER A 233 13.85 5.47 -9.10
N TYR A 234 15.03 5.25 -9.64
CA TYR A 234 16.18 4.74 -8.89
C TYR A 234 17.43 5.55 -9.23
N ARG A 235 18.35 5.66 -8.27
CA ARG A 235 19.61 6.40 -8.40
C ARG A 235 20.78 5.46 -8.20
N THR A 236 21.74 5.55 -9.10
CA THR A 236 23.09 5.01 -8.95
C THR A 236 24.04 6.15 -8.62
N GLU A 237 25.31 5.85 -8.36
CA GLU A 237 26.34 6.87 -8.18
C GLU A 237 26.39 7.86 -9.35
N LYS A 238 26.26 7.36 -10.58
CA LYS A 238 26.42 8.15 -11.82
C LYS A 238 25.21 9.00 -12.17
N LYS A 239 23.98 8.48 -11.98
CA LYS A 239 22.76 9.18 -12.43
C LYS A 239 21.47 8.63 -11.83
N ARG A 240 20.39 9.42 -11.96
CA ARG A 240 19.02 9.01 -11.65
C ARG A 240 18.31 8.52 -12.91
N PHE A 241 17.66 7.39 -12.79
CA PHE A 241 16.78 6.82 -13.80
C PHE A 241 15.32 7.05 -13.39
N ILE A 242 14.49 7.46 -14.36
CA ILE A 242 13.04 7.61 -14.20
C ILE A 242 12.38 6.69 -15.21
N ARG A 243 11.43 5.89 -14.76
CA ARG A 243 10.71 4.91 -15.58
C ARG A 243 9.20 5.11 -15.42
N ASN A 244 8.49 5.19 -16.53
CA ASN A 244 7.04 5.03 -16.49
C ASN A 244 6.71 3.55 -16.20
N TRP A 245 5.57 3.28 -15.53
CA TRP A 245 5.21 1.92 -15.13
C TRP A 245 5.24 0.89 -16.28
N PRO A 246 4.85 1.21 -17.54
CA PRO A 246 4.93 0.25 -18.64
C PRO A 246 6.35 0.02 -19.19
N GLU A 247 7.35 0.78 -18.73
CA GLU A 247 8.75 0.62 -19.15
C GLU A 247 9.56 -0.26 -18.19
N ASP A 248 8.97 -0.58 -17.04
CA ASP A 248 9.61 -1.29 -15.94
C ASP A 248 8.86 -2.59 -15.68
N SER A 249 9.56 -3.72 -15.75
CA SER A 249 8.90 -5.04 -15.64
C SER A 249 8.28 -5.27 -14.27
N TYR A 250 8.91 -4.84 -13.17
CA TYR A 250 8.35 -5.01 -11.84
C TYR A 250 7.06 -4.21 -11.67
N ASN A 251 7.08 -2.94 -12.02
CA ASN A 251 5.90 -2.08 -11.95
C ASN A 251 4.80 -2.54 -12.92
N TYR A 252 5.17 -3.05 -14.09
CA TYR A 252 4.22 -3.66 -15.03
C TYR A 252 3.52 -4.88 -14.42
N PHE A 253 4.28 -5.81 -13.83
CA PHE A 253 3.70 -7.00 -13.20
C PHE A 253 2.81 -6.64 -12.01
N TYR A 254 3.24 -5.64 -11.21
CA TYR A 254 2.42 -5.10 -10.14
C TYR A 254 1.11 -4.51 -10.68
N MET A 255 1.16 -3.58 -11.62
CA MET A 255 -0.03 -2.90 -12.17
C MET A 255 -0.98 -3.85 -12.90
N LYS A 256 -0.46 -4.95 -13.45
CA LYS A 256 -1.26 -5.99 -14.08
C LYS A 256 -1.77 -7.05 -13.10
N SER A 257 -1.51 -6.88 -11.80
CA SER A 257 -1.90 -7.82 -10.74
C SER A 257 -1.38 -9.24 -10.96
N LEU A 258 -0.13 -9.37 -11.45
CA LEU A 258 0.45 -10.67 -11.82
C LEU A 258 1.35 -11.28 -10.74
N VAL A 259 1.65 -10.52 -9.66
CA VAL A 259 2.67 -10.91 -8.67
C VAL A 259 2.19 -10.77 -7.23
N TYR A 260 0.88 -10.74 -7.03
CA TYR A 260 0.32 -10.58 -5.69
C TYR A 260 0.25 -11.92 -4.95
N ARG A 261 0.13 -11.82 -3.62
CA ARG A 261 -0.21 -12.91 -2.73
C ARG A 261 -1.55 -13.54 -3.13
N ASP A 262 -1.73 -14.85 -2.95
CA ASP A 262 -2.96 -15.56 -3.32
C ASP A 262 -4.21 -14.94 -2.70
N SER A 263 -4.18 -14.68 -1.40
CA SER A 263 -5.31 -14.09 -0.68
C SER A 263 -5.68 -12.67 -1.15
N CYS A 264 -4.83 -11.97 -1.90
CA CYS A 264 -5.16 -10.65 -2.44
C CYS A 264 -6.21 -10.73 -3.56
N TYR A 265 -6.29 -11.84 -4.29
CA TYR A 265 -7.23 -12.00 -5.39
C TYR A 265 -8.66 -12.31 -4.94
N THR A 266 -8.81 -12.79 -3.70
CA THR A 266 -10.10 -13.06 -3.03
C THR A 266 -10.18 -12.29 -1.71
N CYS A 267 -9.60 -11.08 -1.67
CA CYS A 267 -9.41 -10.31 -0.46
C CYS A 267 -10.74 -9.92 0.19
N LYS A 268 -11.01 -10.43 1.40
CA LYS A 268 -12.19 -10.11 2.19
C LYS A 268 -12.19 -8.66 2.74
N PHE A 269 -11.05 -7.97 2.63
CA PHE A 269 -10.89 -6.57 3.09
C PHE A 269 -11.07 -5.56 1.96
N ALA A 270 -11.19 -6.00 0.70
CA ALA A 270 -11.54 -5.16 -0.45
C ALA A 270 -13.07 -5.06 -0.55
N THR A 271 -13.67 -4.29 0.33
CA THR A 271 -15.12 -4.10 0.48
C THR A 271 -15.41 -2.66 0.85
N SER A 272 -16.64 -2.17 0.64
CA SER A 272 -17.07 -0.84 1.07
C SER A 272 -17.12 -0.70 2.60
N LYS A 273 -17.23 -1.81 3.33
CA LYS A 273 -17.18 -1.87 4.79
C LYS A 273 -15.72 -1.91 5.24
N ARG A 274 -15.21 -0.84 5.85
CA ARG A 274 -13.79 -0.65 6.16
C ARG A 274 -13.50 -0.78 7.64
N ASP A 275 -12.39 -1.45 7.98
CA ASP A 275 -11.95 -1.64 9.37
C ASP A 275 -11.15 -0.45 9.94
N ALA A 276 -10.68 0.45 9.09
CA ALA A 276 -9.90 1.62 9.46
C ALA A 276 -10.78 2.84 9.73
N ASP A 277 -10.32 3.77 10.56
CA ASP A 277 -10.98 5.07 10.76
C ASP A 277 -10.99 5.92 9.48
N ILE A 278 -9.89 5.81 8.68
CA ILE A 278 -9.72 6.56 7.43
C ILE A 278 -9.13 5.63 6.36
N SER A 279 -9.71 5.64 5.15
CA SER A 279 -9.10 5.05 3.96
C SER A 279 -8.57 6.13 3.04
N LEU A 280 -7.32 5.98 2.56
CA LEU A 280 -6.65 6.90 1.64
C LEU A 280 -6.36 6.21 0.31
N CYS A 281 -6.61 6.92 -0.79
CA CYS A 281 -6.25 6.48 -2.14
C CYS A 281 -5.82 7.66 -3.02
N ASP A 282 -5.34 7.36 -4.23
CA ASP A 282 -5.29 8.35 -5.31
C ASP A 282 -6.73 8.62 -5.78
N TYR A 283 -7.08 9.88 -5.99
CA TYR A 283 -8.35 10.21 -6.62
C TYR A 283 -8.19 10.19 -8.15
N TRP A 284 -8.26 9.00 -8.74
CA TRP A 284 -8.17 8.85 -10.19
C TRP A 284 -9.35 9.57 -10.89
N HIS A 285 -9.07 10.18 -12.05
CA HIS A 285 -10.08 10.92 -12.83
C HIS A 285 -10.82 12.01 -12.05
N TRP A 286 -10.18 12.63 -11.03
CA TRP A 286 -10.76 13.73 -10.26
C TRP A 286 -11.28 14.87 -11.15
N THR A 287 -10.72 15.04 -12.35
CA THR A 287 -11.14 16.06 -13.32
C THR A 287 -12.60 15.92 -13.79
N GLY A 288 -13.21 14.75 -13.66
CA GLY A 288 -14.62 14.54 -14.00
C GLY A 288 -15.58 15.30 -13.06
N LEU A 289 -15.30 15.28 -11.74
CA LEU A 289 -16.14 15.98 -10.75
C LEU A 289 -15.53 17.28 -10.23
N HIS A 290 -14.20 17.37 -10.13
CA HIS A 290 -13.50 18.40 -9.37
C HIS A 290 -12.50 19.22 -10.20
N LYS A 291 -12.72 19.33 -11.53
CA LYS A 291 -11.81 20.03 -12.45
C LYS A 291 -11.61 21.51 -12.08
N ALA A 292 -12.67 22.19 -11.70
CA ALA A 292 -12.61 23.59 -11.28
C ALA A 292 -11.85 23.76 -9.96
N ASP A 293 -12.04 22.80 -9.02
CA ASP A 293 -11.47 22.87 -7.69
C ASP A 293 -9.95 22.63 -7.68
N PHE A 294 -9.46 21.72 -8.54
CA PHE A 294 -8.04 21.29 -8.54
C PHE A 294 -7.31 21.58 -9.85
N LYS A 295 -7.69 22.67 -10.56
CA LYS A 295 -7.27 23.01 -11.94
C LYS A 295 -5.77 22.88 -12.23
N TYR A 296 -4.92 23.13 -11.24
CA TYR A 296 -3.46 23.12 -11.40
C TYR A 296 -2.77 21.99 -10.64
N SER A 297 -3.52 20.99 -10.20
CA SER A 297 -2.98 19.92 -9.37
C SER A 297 -2.60 18.72 -10.21
N SER A 298 -1.44 18.14 -9.92
CA SER A 298 -0.98 16.87 -10.51
C SER A 298 -1.42 15.64 -9.70
N SER A 299 -1.91 15.84 -8.47
CA SER A 299 -2.21 14.74 -7.57
C SER A 299 -3.26 15.14 -6.53
N VAL A 300 -4.38 14.45 -6.53
CA VAL A 300 -5.45 14.61 -5.56
C VAL A 300 -5.64 13.27 -4.84
N SER A 301 -5.80 13.31 -3.51
CA SER A 301 -6.12 12.13 -2.71
C SER A 301 -7.62 11.97 -2.55
N GLY A 302 -8.10 10.73 -2.66
CA GLY A 302 -9.40 10.33 -2.13
C GLY A 302 -9.28 10.01 -0.65
N ILE A 303 -10.21 10.51 0.14
CA ILE A 303 -10.34 10.23 1.57
C ILE A 303 -11.73 9.64 1.79
N VAL A 304 -11.78 8.49 2.47
CA VAL A 304 -13.04 7.97 3.01
C VAL A 304 -12.90 7.96 4.53
N ALA A 305 -13.64 8.82 5.21
CA ALA A 305 -13.73 8.80 6.67
C ALA A 305 -14.78 7.76 7.06
N ASN A 306 -14.37 6.68 7.70
CA ASN A 306 -15.20 5.50 7.98
C ASN A 306 -15.75 5.51 9.41
N SER A 307 -15.33 6.45 10.26
CA SER A 307 -15.77 6.57 11.66
C SER A 307 -15.87 8.04 12.09
N ALA A 308 -16.60 8.30 13.17
CA ALA A 308 -16.63 9.63 13.80
C ALA A 308 -15.23 10.12 14.21
N LYS A 309 -14.37 9.21 14.68
CA LYS A 309 -12.97 9.50 15.01
C LYS A 309 -12.17 9.90 13.75
N GLY A 310 -12.35 9.18 12.63
CA GLY A 310 -11.77 9.52 11.34
C GLY A 310 -12.22 10.90 10.85
N MET A 311 -13.51 11.21 10.94
CA MET A 311 -14.07 12.53 10.63
C MET A 311 -13.44 13.64 11.48
N HIS A 312 -13.33 13.41 12.78
CA HIS A 312 -12.70 14.37 13.70
C HIS A 312 -11.22 14.60 13.33
N ALA A 313 -10.48 13.53 13.01
CA ALA A 313 -9.08 13.64 12.60
C ALA A 313 -8.93 14.45 11.30
N ILE A 314 -9.80 14.25 10.30
CA ILE A 314 -9.80 15.05 9.06
C ILE A 314 -10.14 16.50 9.34
N LYS A 315 -11.14 16.79 10.18
CA LYS A 315 -11.51 18.16 10.58
C LYS A 315 -10.31 18.90 11.22
N ASN A 316 -9.54 18.22 12.07
CA ASN A 316 -8.39 18.81 12.75
C ASN A 316 -7.22 19.19 11.84
N ILE A 317 -7.18 18.70 10.61
CA ILE A 317 -6.14 19.04 9.62
C ILE A 317 -6.69 19.84 8.44
N SER A 318 -7.98 20.10 8.39
CA SER A 318 -8.67 20.71 7.22
C SER A 318 -8.15 22.09 6.85
N SER A 319 -7.69 22.89 7.82
CA SER A 319 -7.09 24.22 7.59
C SER A 319 -5.81 24.17 6.72
N ASN A 320 -5.12 23.04 6.70
CA ASN A 320 -3.90 22.82 5.90
C ASN A 320 -4.18 22.13 4.56
N LEU A 321 -5.45 21.92 4.22
CA LEU A 321 -5.86 21.17 3.03
C LEU A 321 -6.77 22.02 2.15
N LYS A 322 -6.66 21.82 0.85
CA LYS A 322 -7.76 22.04 -0.07
C LYS A 322 -8.58 20.75 -0.07
N ILE A 323 -9.80 20.80 0.48
CA ILE A 323 -10.66 19.63 0.71
C ILE A 323 -12.08 19.93 0.23
N ILE A 324 -12.64 19.04 -0.58
CA ILE A 324 -13.97 19.15 -1.16
C ILE A 324 -14.73 17.86 -0.91
N LYS A 325 -15.98 17.94 -0.47
CA LYS A 325 -16.86 16.76 -0.33
C LYS A 325 -17.06 16.09 -1.69
N SER A 326 -17.09 14.78 -1.72
CA SER A 326 -17.15 14.00 -2.94
C SER A 326 -18.13 12.82 -2.86
N ASP A 327 -18.22 12.07 -3.95
CA ASP A 327 -19.10 10.93 -4.08
C ASP A 327 -18.33 9.60 -3.97
N PHE A 328 -18.88 8.65 -3.19
CA PHE A 328 -18.27 7.34 -2.98
C PHE A 328 -18.29 6.48 -4.24
N ASN A 329 -19.42 6.47 -4.96
CA ASN A 329 -19.56 5.61 -6.15
C ASN A 329 -18.63 6.06 -7.27
N TYR A 330 -18.48 7.39 -7.42
CA TYR A 330 -17.51 7.94 -8.37
C TYR A 330 -16.08 7.59 -7.98
N LEU A 331 -15.70 7.76 -6.71
CA LEU A 331 -14.37 7.36 -6.23
C LEU A 331 -14.11 5.87 -6.43
N ALA A 332 -15.07 5.01 -6.10
CA ALA A 332 -15.00 3.56 -6.19
C ALA A 332 -14.94 3.08 -7.64
N SER A 333 -15.60 3.76 -8.59
CA SER A 333 -15.57 3.40 -10.02
C SER A 333 -14.16 3.43 -10.63
N TYR A 334 -13.26 4.25 -10.06
CA TYR A 334 -11.85 4.34 -10.45
C TYR A 334 -10.88 3.74 -9.42
N ASN A 335 -11.41 3.23 -8.30
CA ASN A 335 -10.68 2.55 -7.23
C ASN A 335 -11.42 1.28 -6.82
N SER A 336 -11.54 0.33 -7.75
CA SER A 336 -12.35 -0.89 -7.59
C SER A 336 -12.07 -1.67 -6.29
N CYS A 337 -10.83 -1.61 -5.77
CA CYS A 337 -10.46 -2.25 -4.51
C CYS A 337 -11.06 -1.58 -3.25
N LEU A 338 -11.84 -0.51 -3.41
CA LEU A 338 -12.75 -0.02 -2.37
C LEU A 338 -13.98 -0.92 -2.19
N VAL A 339 -14.35 -1.71 -3.19
CA VAL A 339 -15.60 -2.50 -3.19
C VAL A 339 -15.41 -3.97 -3.51
N HIS A 340 -14.36 -4.34 -4.25
CA HIS A 340 -14.06 -5.74 -4.57
C HIS A 340 -12.57 -5.96 -4.87
N PRO A 341 -12.03 -7.18 -4.71
CA PRO A 341 -10.65 -7.50 -5.03
C PRO A 341 -10.39 -7.49 -6.55
N CYS A 342 -9.10 -7.48 -6.96
CA CYS A 342 -8.70 -7.41 -8.37
C CYS A 342 -8.98 -8.69 -9.18
N GLY A 343 -9.38 -9.80 -8.55
CA GLY A 343 -9.62 -11.09 -9.20
C GLY A 343 -8.35 -11.80 -9.69
N VAL A 344 -8.43 -13.12 -9.81
CA VAL A 344 -7.30 -13.99 -10.20
C VAL A 344 -6.90 -13.74 -11.65
N LYS A 345 -5.59 -13.75 -11.93
CA LYS A 345 -5.01 -13.64 -13.26
C LYS A 345 -4.39 -14.97 -13.68
N LYS A 346 -4.80 -15.50 -14.84
CA LYS A 346 -4.31 -16.80 -15.36
C LYS A 346 -2.79 -16.83 -15.54
N GLU A 347 -2.18 -15.71 -15.86
CA GLU A 347 -0.74 -15.58 -16.09
C GLU A 347 0.10 -15.53 -14.80
N ARG A 348 -0.52 -15.37 -13.61
CA ARG A 348 0.20 -15.23 -12.34
C ARG A 348 1.07 -16.44 -12.02
N THR A 349 0.47 -17.61 -11.89
CA THR A 349 1.18 -18.84 -11.49
C THR A 349 2.27 -19.21 -12.48
N PRO A 350 2.03 -19.24 -13.82
CA PRO A 350 3.11 -19.44 -14.78
C PRO A 350 4.26 -18.44 -14.66
N LEU A 351 3.96 -17.16 -14.39
CA LEU A 351 4.97 -16.13 -14.22
C LEU A 351 5.84 -16.37 -12.98
N LEU A 352 5.21 -16.70 -11.84
CA LEU A 352 5.93 -16.95 -10.59
C LEU A 352 6.75 -18.24 -10.65
N LEU A 353 6.23 -19.31 -11.26
CA LEU A 353 6.99 -20.55 -11.50
C LEU A 353 8.22 -20.27 -12.37
N LYS A 354 8.03 -19.55 -13.48
CA LYS A 354 9.14 -19.19 -14.35
C LYS A 354 10.21 -18.37 -13.62
N TRP A 355 9.77 -17.39 -12.81
CA TRP A 355 10.72 -16.62 -11.97
C TRP A 355 11.51 -17.52 -11.03
N LYS A 356 10.83 -18.44 -10.31
CA LYS A 356 11.50 -19.33 -9.34
C LYS A 356 12.48 -20.32 -10.00
N GLN A 357 12.15 -20.82 -11.19
CA GLN A 357 12.97 -21.80 -11.93
C GLN A 357 14.12 -21.15 -12.71
N GLU A 358 13.88 -20.01 -13.34
CA GLU A 358 14.80 -19.40 -14.31
C GLU A 358 15.33 -18.03 -13.87
N GLY A 359 14.89 -17.52 -12.70
CA GLY A 359 15.28 -16.20 -12.18
C GLY A 359 14.57 -15.01 -12.83
N TYR A 360 14.82 -13.82 -12.28
CA TYR A 360 14.13 -12.58 -12.70
C TYR A 360 14.44 -12.19 -14.15
N ALA A 361 15.65 -12.46 -14.62
CA ALA A 361 16.06 -12.14 -16.00
C ALA A 361 15.15 -12.76 -17.06
N SER A 362 14.63 -13.97 -16.81
CA SER A 362 13.76 -14.70 -17.74
C SER A 362 12.40 -14.03 -17.91
N ILE A 363 11.79 -13.58 -16.79
CA ILE A 363 10.49 -12.89 -16.84
C ILE A 363 10.64 -11.46 -17.38
N ASP A 364 11.75 -10.76 -17.11
CA ASP A 364 12.08 -9.47 -17.74
C ASP A 364 12.24 -9.58 -19.25
N LYS A 365 12.90 -10.66 -19.74
CA LYS A 365 13.01 -10.95 -21.19
C LYS A 365 11.66 -11.20 -21.82
N ALA A 366 10.80 -11.99 -21.17
CA ALA A 366 9.45 -12.26 -21.64
C ALA A 366 8.59 -10.98 -21.69
N PHE A 367 8.68 -10.15 -20.65
CA PHE A 367 8.04 -8.83 -20.61
C PHE A 367 8.49 -7.96 -21.79
N LYS A 368 9.80 -7.82 -22.03
CA LYS A 368 10.35 -7.01 -23.12
C LYS A 368 9.90 -7.51 -24.50
N LYS A 369 9.84 -8.84 -24.69
CA LYS A 369 9.32 -9.44 -25.94
C LYS A 369 7.85 -9.07 -26.13
N LYS A 370 7.01 -9.18 -25.07
CA LYS A 370 5.57 -8.87 -25.12
C LYS A 370 5.28 -7.37 -25.28
N CYS A 371 6.01 -6.53 -24.57
CA CYS A 371 5.72 -5.10 -24.40
C CYS A 371 6.67 -4.18 -25.17
N GLY A 372 7.59 -4.67 -25.99
CA GLY A 372 8.67 -3.88 -26.61
C GLY A 372 8.18 -2.66 -27.39
N LYS A 373 7.13 -2.81 -28.21
CA LYS A 373 6.50 -1.69 -28.95
C LYS A 373 5.93 -0.64 -28.00
N GLN A 374 5.28 -1.07 -26.92
CA GLN A 374 4.74 -0.17 -25.90
C GLN A 374 5.84 0.55 -25.15
N ILE A 375 6.91 -0.15 -24.76
CA ILE A 375 8.09 0.42 -24.10
C ILE A 375 8.70 1.53 -24.96
N LEU A 376 8.94 1.25 -26.25
CA LEU A 376 9.49 2.22 -27.21
C LEU A 376 8.59 3.46 -27.30
N LYS A 377 7.29 3.25 -27.45
CA LYS A 377 6.30 4.34 -27.48
C LYS A 377 6.40 5.26 -26.28
N TYR A 378 6.43 4.70 -25.04
CA TYR A 378 6.51 5.52 -23.82
C TYR A 378 7.85 6.22 -23.66
N ARG A 379 8.96 5.64 -24.14
CA ARG A 379 10.27 6.30 -24.20
C ARG A 379 10.25 7.53 -25.11
N VAL A 380 9.64 7.40 -26.28
CA VAL A 380 9.51 8.53 -27.23
C VAL A 380 8.57 9.61 -26.67
N LEU A 381 7.39 9.22 -26.19
CA LEU A 381 6.40 10.15 -25.64
C LEU A 381 6.90 10.95 -24.43
N ARG A 382 7.92 10.46 -23.71
CA ARG A 382 8.51 11.20 -22.59
C ARG A 382 9.18 12.50 -23.00
N TYR A 383 9.72 12.57 -24.19
CA TYR A 383 10.47 13.72 -24.71
C TYR A 383 9.62 14.64 -25.59
N LEU A 384 8.35 14.29 -25.84
CA LEU A 384 7.46 15.14 -26.60
C LEU A 384 6.82 16.21 -25.70
N PRO A 385 6.70 17.48 -26.17
CA PRO A 385 5.98 18.52 -25.46
C PRO A 385 4.52 18.13 -25.19
N ASP A 386 3.93 18.61 -24.11
CA ASP A 386 2.57 18.25 -23.65
C ASP A 386 1.48 18.52 -24.71
N ILE A 387 1.69 19.50 -25.61
CA ILE A 387 0.82 19.77 -26.75
C ILE A 387 0.64 18.54 -27.64
N PHE A 388 1.73 17.82 -27.97
CA PHE A 388 1.65 16.61 -28.80
C PHE A 388 0.97 15.44 -28.07
N LEU A 389 1.10 15.38 -26.75
CA LEU A 389 0.43 14.35 -25.93
C LEU A 389 -1.09 14.56 -25.93
N THR A 390 -1.54 15.82 -25.87
CA THR A 390 -2.96 16.18 -25.90
C THR A 390 -3.58 15.86 -27.25
N ILE A 391 -2.88 16.14 -28.35
CA ILE A 391 -3.33 15.80 -29.72
C ILE A 391 -3.41 14.28 -29.90
N PHE A 392 -2.42 13.53 -29.40
CA PHE A 392 -2.37 12.06 -29.49
C PHE A 392 -3.50 11.38 -28.70
N HIS A 393 -3.90 11.94 -27.56
CA HIS A 393 -5.04 11.45 -26.78
C HIS A 393 -6.38 11.77 -27.46
N ARG A 394 -6.53 12.94 -28.10
CA ARG A 394 -7.72 13.31 -28.87
C ARG A 394 -7.92 12.39 -30.08
N ILE A 395 -6.86 12.06 -30.83
CA ILE A 395 -6.93 11.15 -31.98
C ILE A 395 -7.34 9.72 -31.57
N LYS A 396 -7.01 9.28 -30.33
CA LYS A 396 -7.41 7.96 -29.81
C LYS A 396 -8.83 7.89 -29.27
N SER A 397 -9.43 8.99 -28.90
CA SER A 397 -10.84 9.07 -28.48
C SER A 397 -11.81 9.08 -29.67
N TRP A 398 -11.30 9.13 -30.90
CA TRP A 398 -12.08 9.08 -32.15
C TRP A 398 -12.04 7.70 -32.84
N LYS A 399 -11.46 6.70 -32.21
CA LYS A 399 -11.53 5.27 -32.58
C LYS A 399 -12.03 4.48 -31.37
#